data_fa7f6d6579d24990ccafde6cd0351de7
#
_entry.id   fa7f6d6579d24990ccafde6cd0351de7
#
_cell.length_a   1.000
_cell.length_b   1.000
_cell.length_c   1.000
_cell.angle_alpha   90.00
_cell.angle_beta   90.00
_cell.angle_gamma   90.00
#
_symmetry.space_group_name_H-M   'P 1'
#
loop_
_entity.id
_entity.type
_entity.pdbx_description
1 polymer ?
#
loop_
_entity_poly.entity_id
_entity_poly.type
_entity_poly.pdbx_seq_one_letter_code
_entity_poly.pdbx_strand_id
1 'polypeptide(L)'
;MEHLSSRWGVLIQVMLLREGTLRFSELRRAIGGVSEKMLAQTLQALERDGIVRRVVHPVIPPHVDYSLTDLGEAAAKAVNTLFDLIGDRWAEFEKAQVEYDQRKAAQPL
;
A
#
# COMPACT_ATOMS: atom_id res chain seq x y z
N MET A 1 4.16 0.51 -13.67
CA MET A 1 3.89 -0.61 -12.73
C MET A 1 4.80 -0.64 -11.51
N GLU A 2 5.89 0.10 -11.50
CA GLU A 2 6.82 0.15 -10.38
C GLU A 2 6.16 0.52 -9.05
N HIS A 3 5.21 1.46 -9.08
CA HIS A 3 4.60 1.99 -7.86
C HIS A 3 3.45 1.14 -7.32
N LEU A 4 2.92 0.21 -8.11
CA LEU A 4 1.85 -0.69 -7.67
C LEU A 4 2.30 -1.54 -6.48
N SER A 5 3.53 -2.06 -6.54
CA SER A 5 4.12 -2.93 -5.51
C SER A 5 5.13 -2.22 -4.62
N SER A 6 5.31 -0.90 -4.78
CA SER A 6 6.20 -0.14 -3.91
C SER A 6 5.61 -0.04 -2.50
N ARG A 7 6.48 0.23 -1.52
CA ARG A 7 6.09 0.35 -0.13
C ARG A 7 4.90 1.32 0.08
N TRP A 8 5.02 2.52 -0.47
CA TRP A 8 3.98 3.54 -0.31
C TRP A 8 2.77 3.25 -1.17
N GLY A 9 2.98 2.68 -2.36
CA GLY A 9 1.88 2.29 -3.25
C GLY A 9 0.99 1.22 -2.63
N VAL A 10 1.57 0.22 -2.01
CA VAL A 10 0.85 -0.83 -1.30
C VAL A 10 0.05 -0.25 -0.13
N LEU A 11 0.67 0.61 0.67
CA LEU A 11 0.00 1.23 1.82
C LEU A 11 -1.18 2.11 1.40
N ILE A 12 -1.02 2.90 0.33
CA ILE A 12 -2.11 3.71 -0.22
C ILE A 12 -3.27 2.83 -0.64
N GLN A 13 -3.00 1.77 -1.39
CA GLN A 13 -4.05 0.85 -1.87
C GLN A 13 -4.82 0.21 -0.72
N VAL A 14 -4.12 -0.29 0.28
CA VAL A 14 -4.75 -0.92 1.43
C VAL A 14 -5.57 0.10 2.22
N MET A 15 -5.04 1.31 2.39
CA MET A 15 -5.73 2.36 3.14
C MET A 15 -7.02 2.79 2.43
N LEU A 16 -6.96 2.99 1.11
CA LEU A 16 -8.15 3.35 0.32
C LEU A 16 -9.16 2.21 0.26
N LEU A 17 -8.70 0.97 0.28
CA LEU A 17 -9.61 -0.19 0.33
C LEU A 17 -10.42 -0.20 1.63
N ARG A 18 -9.77 0.11 2.74
CA ARG A 18 -10.39 0.10 4.08
C ARG A 18 -11.28 1.30 4.34
N GLU A 19 -10.81 2.49 3.96
CA GLU A 19 -11.45 3.75 4.32
C GLU A 19 -12.35 4.31 3.21
N GLY A 20 -12.22 3.82 1.99
CA GLY A 20 -12.95 4.34 0.84
C GLY A 20 -12.29 5.57 0.27
N THR A 21 -12.98 6.71 0.29
CA THR A 21 -12.47 7.97 -0.26
C THR A 21 -11.74 8.77 0.81
N LEU A 22 -10.51 9.20 0.51
CA LEU A 22 -9.71 10.02 1.42
C LEU A 22 -9.13 11.21 0.69
N ARG A 23 -8.97 12.32 1.42
CA ARG A 23 -8.24 13.49 0.95
C ARG A 23 -6.73 13.27 1.16
N PHE A 24 -5.93 14.08 0.50
CA PHE A 24 -4.47 14.02 0.59
C PHE A 24 -3.99 14.05 2.05
N SER A 25 -4.46 15.01 2.83
CA SER A 25 -4.05 15.16 4.23
C SER A 25 -4.49 13.97 5.09
N GLU A 26 -5.65 13.40 4.79
CA GLU A 26 -6.15 12.22 5.50
C GLU A 26 -5.29 10.99 5.20
N LEU A 27 -4.93 10.79 3.93
CA LEU A 27 -4.02 9.72 3.52
C LEU A 27 -2.66 9.85 4.20
N ARG A 28 -2.11 11.06 4.18
CA ARG A 28 -0.80 11.31 4.79
C ARG A 28 -0.81 10.99 6.28
N ARG A 29 -1.86 11.38 6.97
CA ARG A 29 -2.02 11.13 8.40
C ARG A 29 -2.21 9.64 8.68
N ALA A 30 -3.02 8.95 7.88
CA ALA A 30 -3.32 7.55 8.05
C ALA A 30 -2.08 6.66 7.81
N ILE A 31 -1.29 6.98 6.80
CA ILE A 31 -0.08 6.23 6.47
C ILE A 31 1.04 6.49 7.48
N GLY A 32 1.26 7.76 7.80
CA GLY A 32 2.37 8.16 8.68
C GLY A 32 3.74 8.00 8.03
N GLY A 33 4.67 8.87 8.36
CA GLY A 33 6.06 8.75 7.95
C GLY A 33 6.36 9.01 6.47
N VAL A 34 5.36 9.32 5.65
CA VAL A 34 5.57 9.65 4.25
C VAL A 34 5.64 11.16 4.08
N SER A 35 6.58 11.63 3.25
CA SER A 35 6.66 13.05 2.91
C SER A 35 5.54 13.45 1.95
N GLU A 36 5.18 14.72 1.94
CA GLU A 36 4.20 15.24 0.98
C GLU A 36 4.61 14.97 -0.47
N LYS A 37 5.89 15.17 -0.75
CA LYS A 37 6.45 14.96 -2.09
C LYS A 37 6.32 13.50 -2.50
N MET A 38 6.70 12.58 -1.65
CA MET A 38 6.65 11.14 -1.94
C MET A 38 5.21 10.67 -2.10
N LEU A 39 4.30 11.12 -1.23
CA LEU A 39 2.89 10.77 -1.33
C LEU A 39 2.30 11.29 -2.64
N ALA A 40 2.58 12.55 -2.99
CA ALA A 40 2.08 13.16 -4.23
C ALA A 40 2.59 12.40 -5.47
N GLN A 41 3.87 12.06 -5.49
CA GLN A 41 4.48 11.30 -6.59
C GLN A 41 3.88 9.91 -6.73
N THR A 42 3.69 9.24 -5.62
CA THR A 42 3.13 7.88 -5.61
C THR A 42 1.67 7.88 -6.05
N LEU A 43 0.87 8.83 -5.56
CA LEU A 43 -0.52 8.98 -5.97
C LEU A 43 -0.64 9.27 -7.47
N GLN A 44 0.22 10.13 -8.00
CA GLN A 44 0.23 10.44 -9.42
C GLN A 44 0.57 9.21 -10.26
N ALA A 45 1.53 8.41 -9.82
CA ALA A 45 1.89 7.17 -10.50
C ALA A 45 0.75 6.14 -10.47
N LEU A 46 0.07 6.01 -9.33
CA LEU A 46 -1.08 5.11 -9.19
C LEU A 46 -2.26 5.58 -10.03
N GLU A 47 -2.47 6.87 -10.14
CA GLU A 47 -3.49 7.44 -11.03
C GLU A 47 -3.17 7.11 -12.48
N ARG A 48 -1.91 7.28 -12.89
CA ARG A 48 -1.46 6.94 -14.25
C ARG A 48 -1.66 5.47 -14.56
N ASP A 49 -1.44 4.60 -13.59
CA ASP A 49 -1.61 3.15 -13.75
C ASP A 49 -3.07 2.70 -13.69
N GLY A 50 -4.00 3.62 -13.48
CA GLY A 50 -5.41 3.29 -13.42
C GLY A 50 -5.88 2.69 -12.11
N ILE A 51 -5.07 2.77 -11.07
CA ILE A 51 -5.36 2.20 -9.74
C ILE A 51 -6.15 3.18 -8.88
N VAL A 52 -5.82 4.47 -8.98
CA VAL A 52 -6.40 5.53 -8.15
C VAL A 52 -7.13 6.52 -9.04
N ARG A 53 -8.29 6.95 -8.56
CA ARG A 53 -9.07 8.05 -9.15
C ARG A 53 -8.84 9.30 -8.31
N ARG A 54 -8.55 10.39 -8.97
CA ARG A 54 -8.39 11.71 -8.38
C ARG A 54 -9.55 12.59 -8.82
N VAL A 55 -10.29 13.11 -7.88
CA VAL A 55 -11.44 13.99 -8.16
C VAL A 55 -11.22 15.32 -7.48
N VAL A 56 -11.19 16.39 -8.29
CA VAL A 56 -11.05 17.75 -7.80
C VAL A 56 -12.45 18.34 -7.58
N HIS A 57 -12.66 18.86 -6.37
CA HIS A 57 -13.90 19.56 -6.02
C HIS A 57 -13.63 21.05 -5.99
N PRO A 58 -14.10 21.82 -7.03
CA PRO A 58 -13.85 23.26 -7.11
C PRO A 58 -14.84 24.07 -6.25
N VAL A 59 -14.95 23.70 -5.00
CA VAL A 59 -15.79 24.38 -4.01
C VAL A 59 -14.89 25.22 -3.10
N ILE A 60 -15.48 25.94 -2.13
CA ILE A 60 -14.72 26.74 -1.18
C ILE A 60 -14.87 26.15 0.22
N PRO A 61 -13.77 25.67 0.85
CA PRO A 61 -12.42 25.54 0.31
C PRO A 61 -12.32 24.42 -0.72
N PRO A 62 -11.47 24.54 -1.74
CA PRO A 62 -11.28 23.48 -2.72
C PRO A 62 -10.59 22.28 -2.08
N HIS A 63 -10.95 21.07 -2.53
CA HIS A 63 -10.29 19.87 -2.05
C HIS A 63 -10.24 18.81 -3.15
N VAL A 64 -9.40 17.80 -2.94
CA VAL A 64 -9.19 16.69 -3.86
C VAL A 64 -9.44 15.40 -3.11
N ASP A 65 -10.28 14.54 -3.70
CA ASP A 65 -10.57 13.22 -3.17
C ASP A 65 -9.80 12.17 -3.97
N TYR A 66 -9.26 11.18 -3.25
CA TYR A 66 -8.62 10.01 -3.81
C TYR A 66 -9.43 8.76 -3.46
N SER A 67 -9.65 7.92 -4.44
CA SER A 67 -10.36 6.65 -4.25
C SER A 67 -9.80 5.61 -5.21
N LEU A 68 -10.11 4.34 -4.97
CA LEU A 68 -9.73 3.28 -5.87
C LEU A 68 -10.67 3.24 -7.07
N THR A 69 -10.11 2.94 -8.25
CA THR A 69 -10.90 2.53 -9.40
C THR A 69 -11.34 1.08 -9.21
N ASP A 70 -12.18 0.55 -10.10
CA ASP A 70 -12.53 -0.87 -10.07
C ASP A 70 -11.28 -1.75 -10.20
N LEU A 71 -10.36 -1.37 -11.09
CA LEU A 71 -9.08 -2.06 -11.23
C LEU A 71 -8.25 -1.96 -9.95
N GLY A 72 -8.19 -0.77 -9.36
CA GLY A 72 -7.48 -0.53 -8.11
C GLY A 72 -8.05 -1.31 -6.94
N GLU A 73 -9.37 -1.45 -6.89
CA GLU A 73 -10.02 -2.26 -5.87
C GLU A 73 -9.64 -3.73 -5.99
N ALA A 74 -9.63 -4.26 -7.20
CA ALA A 74 -9.19 -5.64 -7.43
C ALA A 74 -7.72 -5.85 -7.01
N ALA A 75 -6.85 -4.91 -7.37
CA ALA A 75 -5.44 -4.96 -6.99
C ALA A 75 -5.25 -4.86 -5.48
N ALA A 76 -5.96 -3.94 -4.83
CA ALA A 76 -5.86 -3.74 -3.38
C ALA A 76 -6.36 -4.96 -2.60
N LYS A 77 -7.41 -5.61 -3.08
CA LYS A 77 -7.91 -6.85 -2.46
C LYS A 77 -6.87 -7.97 -2.52
N ALA A 78 -6.18 -8.09 -3.64
CA ALA A 78 -5.11 -9.09 -3.78
C ALA A 78 -3.96 -8.81 -2.82
N VAL A 79 -3.55 -7.55 -2.69
CA VAL A 79 -2.51 -7.14 -1.74
C VAL A 79 -2.96 -7.40 -0.30
N ASN A 80 -4.19 -7.07 0.02
CA ASN A 80 -4.73 -7.30 1.37
C ASN A 80 -4.78 -8.78 1.71
N THR A 81 -5.14 -9.63 0.74
CA THR A 81 -5.12 -11.09 0.91
C THR A 81 -3.70 -11.59 1.23
N LEU A 82 -2.71 -11.04 0.55
CA LEU A 82 -1.30 -11.39 0.81
C LEU A 82 -0.90 -10.98 2.23
N PHE A 83 -1.28 -9.80 2.68
CA PHE A 83 -0.99 -9.34 4.03
C PHE A 83 -1.67 -10.22 5.09
N ASP A 84 -2.92 -10.60 4.86
CA ASP A 84 -3.63 -11.49 5.76
C ASP A 84 -2.95 -12.85 5.85
N LEU A 85 -2.51 -13.40 4.72
CA LEU A 85 -1.76 -14.67 4.70
C LEU A 85 -0.49 -14.58 5.54
N ILE A 86 0.28 -13.51 5.34
CA ILE A 86 1.53 -13.30 6.07
C ILE A 86 1.25 -13.18 7.58
N GLY A 87 0.23 -12.40 7.95
CA GLY A 87 -0.15 -12.23 9.35
C GLY A 87 -0.63 -13.52 9.99
N ASP A 88 -1.52 -14.25 9.32
CA ASP A 88 -2.11 -15.48 9.83
C ASP A 88 -1.07 -16.60 9.97
N ARG A 89 -0.06 -16.61 9.12
CA ARG A 89 0.96 -17.66 9.09
C ARG A 89 2.34 -17.16 9.55
N TRP A 90 2.36 -16.08 10.30
CA TRP A 90 3.62 -15.45 10.73
C TRP A 90 4.55 -16.42 11.46
N ALA A 91 4.01 -17.25 12.35
CA ALA A 91 4.80 -18.23 13.07
C ALA A 91 5.50 -19.23 12.14
N GLU A 92 4.88 -19.58 11.02
CA GLU A 92 5.50 -20.48 10.04
C GLU A 92 6.66 -19.80 9.32
N PHE A 93 6.52 -18.51 8.98
CA PHE A 93 7.62 -17.74 8.39
C PHE A 93 8.81 -17.62 9.36
N GLU A 94 8.53 -17.30 10.62
CA GLU A 94 9.59 -17.22 11.65
C GLU A 94 10.31 -18.56 11.82
N LYS A 95 9.56 -19.64 11.89
CA LYS A 95 10.13 -20.98 12.04
C LYS A 95 11.04 -21.32 10.86
N ALA A 96 10.62 -21.00 9.65
CA ALA A 96 11.42 -21.23 8.45
C ALA A 96 12.73 -20.46 8.49
N GLN A 97 12.69 -19.20 8.95
CA GLN A 97 13.89 -18.37 9.10
C GLN A 97 14.87 -18.95 10.13
N VAL A 98 14.34 -19.35 11.29
CA VAL A 98 15.17 -19.96 12.35
C VAL A 98 15.82 -21.24 11.85
N GLU A 99 15.06 -22.11 11.19
CA GLU A 99 15.59 -23.37 10.65
C GLU A 99 16.67 -23.12 9.59
N TYR A 100 16.46 -22.14 8.72
CA TYR A 100 17.46 -21.75 7.73
C TYR A 100 18.74 -21.26 8.39
N ASP A 101 18.64 -20.36 9.36
CA ASP A 101 19.79 -19.79 10.06
C ASP A 101 20.57 -20.87 10.79
N GLN A 102 19.89 -21.82 11.41
CA GLN A 102 20.52 -22.96 12.09
C GLN A 102 21.29 -23.85 11.10
N ARG A 103 20.68 -24.17 9.96
CA ARG A 103 21.36 -24.97 8.93
C ARG A 103 22.58 -24.26 8.40
N LYS A 104 22.46 -22.94 8.14
CA LYS A 104 23.56 -22.14 7.62
C LYS A 104 24.71 -22.03 8.61
N ALA A 105 24.39 -21.86 9.89
CA ALA A 105 25.40 -21.80 10.95
C ALA A 105 26.13 -23.14 11.12
N ALA A 106 25.46 -24.26 10.86
CA ALA A 106 26.07 -25.61 10.98
C ALA A 106 26.89 -25.98 9.74
N GLN A 107 26.78 -25.26 8.64
CA GLN A 107 27.52 -25.53 7.40
C GLN A 107 28.81 -24.71 7.38
N PRO A 108 30.01 -25.37 7.25
CA PRO A 108 31.26 -24.65 7.06
C PRO A 108 31.32 -24.08 5.62
N LEU A 109 30.85 -22.94 5.39
CA LEU A 109 30.70 -22.26 4.12
C LEU A 109 29.33 -22.41 3.53
#